data_398f87efa50fd87bbef5479a8a992553
#
_entry.id   398f87efa50fd87bbef5479a8a992553
#
_cell.length_a   1.000
_cell.length_b   1.000
_cell.length_c   1.000
_cell.angle_alpha   90.00
_cell.angle_beta   90.00
_cell.angle_gamma   90.00
#
_symmetry.space_group_name_H-M   'P 1'
#
loop_
_entity.id
_entity.type
_entity.pdbx_description
1 polymer ?
#
loop_
_entity_poly.entity_id
_entity_poly.type
_entity_poly.pdbx_seq_one_letter_code
_entity_poly.pdbx_strand_id
1 'polypeptide(L)'
;MSSSTATPLDNPPVLKLLNVESAYGPIKAIRGVSLQVRKGEIATVLGSNGAGKTTILKTISGILDPRKGSVAFKGLDITAKDPAFIVQQGLLHVPEGREVFPLLSVRDNLLMGAYTRRDRDGVARDMEMVYAYFPILKERSHQDAGLLSGGQQQMLAISRALMANPDLILLDEPSLG
;
A
#
# COMPACT_ATOMS: atom_id res chain seq x y z
N MET A 1 -27.33 4.42 -29.09
CA MET A 1 -26.38 4.59 -27.98
C MET A 1 -26.03 3.21 -27.47
N SER A 2 -24.94 2.64 -27.98
CA SER A 2 -24.51 1.27 -27.62
C SER A 2 -23.61 1.37 -26.39
N SER A 3 -24.11 0.91 -25.25
CA SER A 3 -23.27 0.69 -24.06
C SER A 3 -22.40 -0.53 -24.32
N SER A 4 -21.13 -0.30 -24.63
CA SER A 4 -20.12 -1.35 -24.67
C SER A 4 -19.91 -1.87 -23.24
N THR A 5 -20.55 -2.97 -22.89
CA THR A 5 -20.19 -3.77 -21.72
C THR A 5 -18.86 -4.47 -22.04
N ALA A 6 -17.76 -3.92 -21.54
CA ALA A 6 -16.45 -4.56 -21.64
C ALA A 6 -16.54 -5.96 -21.03
N THR A 7 -16.16 -6.96 -21.80
CA THR A 7 -16.13 -8.37 -21.39
C THR A 7 -15.07 -8.56 -20.30
N PRO A 8 -15.26 -9.43 -19.29
CA PRO A 8 -14.31 -9.63 -18.18
C PRO A 8 -12.87 -9.99 -18.56
N LEU A 9 -12.63 -10.32 -19.84
CA LEU A 9 -11.31 -10.67 -20.38
C LEU A 9 -10.41 -9.46 -20.70
N ASP A 10 -10.98 -8.25 -20.79
CA ASP A 10 -10.24 -7.04 -21.22
C ASP A 10 -9.54 -6.29 -20.07
N ASN A 11 -9.74 -6.70 -18.81
CA ASN A 11 -9.10 -6.06 -17.65
C ASN A 11 -8.42 -7.10 -16.75
N PRO A 12 -7.19 -7.54 -17.08
CA PRO A 12 -6.46 -8.54 -16.29
C PRO A 12 -6.21 -8.03 -14.86
N PRO A 13 -6.18 -8.93 -13.85
CA PRO A 13 -5.96 -8.53 -12.48
C PRO A 13 -4.57 -7.90 -12.31
N VAL A 14 -4.53 -6.78 -11.61
CA VAL A 14 -3.31 -6.11 -11.20
C VAL A 14 -2.61 -6.89 -10.08
N LEU A 15 -3.41 -7.45 -9.16
CA LEU A 15 -2.93 -8.34 -8.09
C LEU A 15 -3.69 -9.66 -8.14
N LYS A 16 -2.98 -10.76 -7.99
CA LYS A 16 -3.57 -12.11 -7.91
C LYS A 16 -2.85 -12.95 -6.87
N LEU A 17 -3.61 -13.47 -5.93
CA LEU A 17 -3.19 -14.52 -5.00
C LEU A 17 -3.83 -15.84 -5.41
N LEU A 18 -3.08 -16.93 -5.37
CA LEU A 18 -3.58 -18.25 -5.65
C LEU A 18 -3.17 -19.23 -4.55
N ASN A 19 -4.16 -19.70 -3.81
CA ASN A 19 -4.03 -20.73 -2.76
C ASN A 19 -2.89 -20.45 -1.76
N VAL A 20 -2.79 -19.20 -1.31
CA VAL A 20 -1.70 -18.72 -0.44
C VAL A 20 -1.91 -19.20 0.99
N GLU A 21 -0.90 -19.90 1.54
CA GLU A 21 -0.81 -20.25 2.95
C GLU A 21 0.41 -19.54 3.56
N SER A 22 0.23 -18.86 4.69
CA SER A 22 1.34 -18.25 5.45
C SER A 22 1.22 -18.54 6.93
N ALA A 23 2.35 -18.59 7.63
CA ALA A 23 2.41 -18.96 9.03
C ALA A 23 3.54 -18.23 9.76
N TYR A 24 3.34 -18.00 11.05
CA TYR A 24 4.35 -17.55 12.00
C TYR A 24 4.83 -18.77 12.81
N GLY A 25 6.04 -19.25 12.55
CA GLY A 25 6.51 -20.51 13.14
C GLY A 25 5.50 -21.64 12.90
N PRO A 26 5.01 -22.38 13.91
CA PRO A 26 4.07 -23.48 13.74
C PRO A 26 2.63 -23.01 13.49
N ILE A 27 2.32 -21.73 13.70
CA ILE A 27 0.95 -21.21 13.68
C ILE A 27 0.58 -20.76 12.26
N LYS A 28 -0.36 -21.47 11.63
CA LYS A 28 -0.93 -21.06 10.33
C LYS A 28 -1.86 -19.88 10.52
N ALA A 29 -1.48 -18.73 9.95
CA ALA A 29 -2.27 -17.50 10.02
C ALA A 29 -3.27 -17.36 8.86
N ILE A 30 -2.90 -17.81 7.65
CA ILE A 30 -3.81 -17.89 6.49
C ILE A 30 -3.71 -19.27 5.84
N ARG A 31 -4.85 -19.74 5.29
CA ARG A 31 -5.01 -21.13 4.83
C ARG A 31 -5.68 -21.16 3.45
N GLY A 32 -4.88 -21.16 2.39
CA GLY A 32 -5.38 -21.31 1.03
C GLY A 32 -6.18 -20.10 0.51
N VAL A 33 -5.73 -18.88 0.77
CA VAL A 33 -6.40 -17.66 0.31
C VAL A 33 -6.16 -17.46 -1.18
N SER A 34 -7.24 -17.23 -1.92
CA SER A 34 -7.22 -16.82 -3.31
C SER A 34 -8.06 -15.55 -3.47
N LEU A 35 -7.48 -14.52 -4.08
CA LEU A 35 -8.16 -13.27 -4.38
C LEU A 35 -7.53 -12.61 -5.61
N GLN A 36 -8.25 -11.69 -6.20
CA GLN A 36 -7.71 -10.85 -7.28
C GLN A 36 -8.27 -9.43 -7.17
N VAL A 37 -7.46 -8.47 -7.58
CA VAL A 37 -7.83 -7.04 -7.67
C VAL A 37 -7.50 -6.56 -9.07
N ARG A 38 -8.44 -5.88 -9.73
CA ARG A 38 -8.25 -5.30 -11.06
C ARG A 38 -7.90 -3.83 -10.96
N LYS A 39 -7.39 -3.28 -12.05
CA LYS A 39 -7.10 -1.85 -12.13
C LYS A 39 -8.38 -1.02 -11.91
N GLY A 40 -8.28 -0.03 -11.00
CA GLY A 40 -9.40 0.84 -10.65
C GLY A 40 -10.37 0.23 -9.63
N GLU A 41 -10.12 -0.97 -9.13
CA GLU A 41 -10.93 -1.59 -8.06
C GLU A 41 -10.37 -1.23 -6.67
N ILE A 42 -11.30 -1.11 -5.71
CA ILE A 42 -11.01 -1.09 -4.27
C ILE A 42 -11.47 -2.44 -3.71
N ALA A 43 -10.53 -3.20 -3.14
CA ALA A 43 -10.81 -4.46 -2.49
C ALA A 43 -10.68 -4.31 -0.96
N THR A 44 -11.66 -4.80 -0.22
CA THR A 44 -11.65 -4.78 1.24
C THR A 44 -11.58 -6.19 1.79
N VAL A 45 -10.61 -6.44 2.67
CA VAL A 45 -10.49 -7.69 3.42
C VAL A 45 -11.18 -7.53 4.77
N LEU A 46 -12.32 -8.20 4.94
CA LEU A 46 -13.11 -8.14 6.18
C LEU A 46 -12.83 -9.38 7.04
N GLY A 47 -12.87 -9.19 8.35
CA GLY A 47 -12.70 -10.26 9.33
C GLY A 47 -12.47 -9.71 10.75
N SER A 48 -12.68 -10.55 11.74
CA SER A 48 -12.37 -10.24 13.14
C SER A 48 -10.87 -10.03 13.37
N ASN A 49 -10.50 -9.48 14.52
CA ASN A 49 -9.09 -9.40 14.91
C ASN A 49 -8.49 -10.81 14.97
N GLY A 50 -7.30 -10.96 14.43
CA GLY A 50 -6.64 -12.28 14.31
C GLY A 50 -7.09 -13.12 13.11
N ALA A 51 -8.03 -12.68 12.26
CA ALA A 51 -8.47 -13.42 11.07
C ALA A 51 -7.41 -13.52 9.95
N GLY A 52 -6.25 -12.88 10.10
CA GLY A 52 -5.17 -12.95 9.11
C GLY A 52 -5.13 -11.78 8.12
N LYS A 53 -5.91 -10.71 8.33
CA LYS A 53 -5.94 -9.53 7.44
C LYS A 53 -4.53 -8.95 7.23
N THR A 54 -3.86 -8.55 8.30
CA THR A 54 -2.47 -8.05 8.28
C THR A 54 -1.51 -9.08 7.69
N THR A 55 -1.73 -10.38 7.95
CA THR A 55 -0.88 -11.45 7.41
C THR A 55 -0.98 -11.53 5.88
N ILE A 56 -2.17 -11.37 5.31
CA ILE A 56 -2.37 -11.31 3.85
C ILE A 56 -1.56 -10.13 3.29
N LEU A 57 -1.69 -8.93 3.85
CA LEU A 57 -0.97 -7.74 3.39
C LEU A 57 0.55 -7.90 3.50
N LYS A 58 1.05 -8.44 4.63
CA LYS A 58 2.48 -8.76 4.82
C LYS A 58 2.98 -9.79 3.83
N THR A 59 2.15 -10.77 3.46
CA THR A 59 2.53 -11.77 2.46
C THR A 59 2.62 -11.16 1.07
N ILE A 60 1.68 -10.29 0.70
CA ILE A 60 1.70 -9.60 -0.59
C ILE A 60 2.92 -8.68 -0.70
N SER A 61 3.27 -7.96 0.38
CA SER A 61 4.39 -7.00 0.41
C SER A 61 5.77 -7.63 0.63
N GLY A 62 5.86 -8.97 0.71
CA GLY A 62 7.13 -9.69 0.88
C GLY A 62 7.73 -9.63 2.30
N ILE A 63 6.99 -9.09 3.28
CA ILE A 63 7.42 -9.05 4.69
C ILE A 63 7.32 -10.45 5.33
N LEU A 64 6.43 -11.29 4.78
CA LEU A 64 6.24 -12.67 5.23
C LEU A 64 6.16 -13.59 4.01
N ASP A 65 7.06 -14.57 3.94
CA ASP A 65 7.05 -15.54 2.86
C ASP A 65 5.88 -16.51 2.97
N PRO A 66 5.13 -16.77 1.90
CA PRO A 66 4.12 -17.82 1.90
C PRO A 66 4.76 -19.20 1.93
N ARG A 67 4.13 -20.12 2.65
CA ARG A 67 4.54 -21.56 2.65
C ARG A 67 4.04 -22.29 1.42
N LYS A 68 2.90 -21.84 0.86
CA LYS A 68 2.30 -22.38 -0.34
C LYS A 68 1.57 -21.31 -1.11
N GLY A 69 1.28 -21.60 -2.37
CA GLY A 69 0.59 -20.70 -3.27
C GLY A 69 1.51 -19.72 -3.94
N SER A 70 0.93 -18.76 -4.63
CA SER A 70 1.67 -17.75 -5.37
C SER A 70 1.00 -16.38 -5.28
N VAL A 71 1.83 -15.33 -5.43
CA VAL A 71 1.40 -13.93 -5.51
C VAL A 71 1.95 -13.35 -6.79
N ALA A 72 1.08 -12.82 -7.63
CA ALA A 72 1.46 -12.14 -8.87
C ALA A 72 0.96 -10.69 -8.87
N PHE A 73 1.82 -9.77 -9.29
CA PHE A 73 1.52 -8.35 -9.44
C PHE A 73 1.84 -7.90 -10.87
N LYS A 74 0.84 -7.34 -11.57
CA LYS A 74 0.93 -6.97 -13.00
C LYS A 74 1.46 -8.11 -13.89
N GLY A 75 1.06 -9.35 -13.58
CA GLY A 75 1.53 -10.55 -14.26
C GLY A 75 2.91 -11.07 -13.86
N LEU A 76 3.67 -10.30 -13.06
CA LEU A 76 4.98 -10.71 -12.53
C LEU A 76 4.78 -11.54 -11.26
N ASP A 77 5.46 -12.68 -11.15
CA ASP A 77 5.51 -13.46 -9.91
C ASP A 77 6.39 -12.74 -8.87
N ILE A 78 5.73 -12.29 -7.79
CA ILE A 78 6.37 -11.62 -6.65
C ILE A 78 6.40 -12.51 -5.39
N THR A 79 6.12 -13.81 -5.52
CA THR A 79 6.11 -14.77 -4.40
C THR A 79 7.48 -14.79 -3.71
N ALA A 80 7.50 -14.55 -2.40
CA ALA A 80 8.72 -14.52 -1.58
C ALA A 80 9.84 -13.61 -2.15
N LYS A 81 9.47 -12.53 -2.84
CA LYS A 81 10.41 -11.51 -3.29
C LYS A 81 10.67 -10.49 -2.18
N ASP A 82 11.87 -9.93 -2.20
CA ASP A 82 12.28 -8.87 -1.28
C ASP A 82 11.31 -7.67 -1.32
N PRO A 83 10.91 -7.09 -0.18
CA PRO A 83 10.02 -5.94 -0.13
C PRO A 83 10.49 -4.75 -0.97
N ALA A 84 11.80 -4.48 -1.02
CA ALA A 84 12.34 -3.39 -1.83
C ALA A 84 12.12 -3.63 -3.33
N PHE A 85 12.24 -4.89 -3.79
CA PHE A 85 11.89 -5.26 -5.16
C PHE A 85 10.41 -5.01 -5.45
N ILE A 86 9.51 -5.42 -4.54
CA ILE A 86 8.06 -5.27 -4.68
C ILE A 86 7.67 -3.79 -4.76
N VAL A 87 8.25 -2.95 -3.89
CA VAL A 87 8.05 -1.49 -3.91
C VAL A 87 8.48 -0.90 -5.26
N GLN A 88 9.61 -1.33 -5.82
CA GLN A 88 10.09 -0.89 -7.13
C GLN A 88 9.14 -1.26 -8.28
N GLN A 89 8.32 -2.31 -8.12
CA GLN A 89 7.27 -2.66 -9.09
C GLN A 89 6.02 -1.77 -8.98
N GLY A 90 5.94 -0.91 -7.95
CA GLY A 90 4.81 0.02 -7.73
C GLY A 90 3.74 -0.51 -6.78
N LEU A 91 4.03 -1.54 -5.97
CA LEU A 91 3.14 -2.02 -4.92
C LEU A 91 3.67 -1.55 -3.56
N LEU A 92 2.87 -0.74 -2.86
CA LEU A 92 3.24 -0.19 -1.56
C LEU A 92 2.33 -0.71 -0.45
N HIS A 93 2.89 -0.82 0.74
CA HIS A 93 2.19 -1.20 1.95
C HIS A 93 2.31 -0.09 3.00
N VAL A 94 1.17 0.40 3.47
CA VAL A 94 1.06 1.27 4.65
C VAL A 94 0.61 0.39 5.80
N PRO A 95 1.51 0.03 6.71
CA PRO A 95 1.20 -0.87 7.82
C PRO A 95 0.37 -0.18 8.89
N GLU A 96 -0.21 -0.97 9.78
CA GLU A 96 -0.76 -0.49 11.04
C GLU A 96 0.34 0.22 11.84
N GLY A 97 -0.03 1.29 12.58
CA GLY A 97 0.93 2.02 13.44
C GLY A 97 1.54 3.27 12.81
N ARG A 98 1.09 3.66 11.59
CA ARG A 98 1.43 4.94 10.93
C ARG A 98 2.88 5.07 10.46
N GLU A 99 3.86 4.64 11.25
CA GLU A 99 5.31 4.57 10.95
C GLU A 99 5.88 5.83 10.26
N VAL A 100 5.47 7.03 10.72
CA VAL A 100 6.07 8.28 10.29
C VAL A 100 7.47 8.45 10.91
N PHE A 101 8.33 9.24 10.28
CA PHE A 101 9.62 9.65 10.86
C PHE A 101 9.38 10.86 11.78
N PRO A 102 9.30 10.68 13.10
CA PRO A 102 8.77 11.69 14.02
C PRO A 102 9.65 12.95 14.13
N LEU A 103 10.95 12.82 13.89
CA LEU A 103 11.93 13.91 13.95
C LEU A 103 12.14 14.61 12.59
N LEU A 104 11.51 14.12 11.53
CA LEU A 104 11.50 14.79 10.24
C LEU A 104 10.25 15.67 10.11
N SER A 105 10.40 16.77 9.37
CA SER A 105 9.24 17.60 9.04
C SER A 105 8.20 16.80 8.23
N VAL A 106 6.94 17.27 8.22
CA VAL A 106 5.88 16.73 7.37
C VAL A 106 6.34 16.68 5.91
N ARG A 107 6.94 17.78 5.41
CA ARG A 107 7.46 17.88 4.05
C ARG A 107 8.55 16.83 3.78
N ASP A 108 9.48 16.66 4.68
CA ASP A 108 10.58 15.70 4.51
C ASP A 108 10.06 14.26 4.55
N ASN A 109 9.09 13.96 5.43
CA ASN A 109 8.38 12.66 5.40
C ASN A 109 7.77 12.37 4.02
N LEU A 110 7.11 13.36 3.40
CA LEU A 110 6.53 13.20 2.06
C LEU A 110 7.63 12.96 1.02
N LEU A 111 8.72 13.73 1.05
CA LEU A 111 9.85 13.55 0.13
C LEU A 111 10.53 12.20 0.27
N MET A 112 10.57 11.62 1.49
CA MET A 112 11.05 10.25 1.70
C MET A 112 10.22 9.22 0.91
N GLY A 113 8.91 9.45 0.72
CA GLY A 113 8.07 8.61 -0.14
C GLY A 113 8.51 8.62 -1.61
N ALA A 114 9.07 9.73 -2.08
CA ALA A 114 9.56 9.88 -3.45
C ALA A 114 11.05 9.53 -3.61
N TYR A 115 11.71 8.94 -2.60
CA TYR A 115 13.16 8.74 -2.56
C TYR A 115 13.74 8.01 -3.78
N THR A 116 13.02 7.04 -4.33
CA THR A 116 13.46 6.25 -5.49
C THR A 116 13.15 6.92 -6.83
N ARG A 117 12.40 8.02 -6.84
CA ARG A 117 11.96 8.71 -8.06
C ARG A 117 13.03 9.67 -8.58
N ARG A 118 13.05 9.82 -9.90
CA ARG A 118 13.98 10.73 -10.61
C ARG A 118 13.26 11.86 -11.33
N ASP A 119 11.92 11.79 -11.45
CA ASP A 119 11.06 12.74 -12.14
C ASP A 119 10.66 13.91 -11.21
N ARG A 120 11.54 14.89 -11.07
CA ARG A 120 11.35 16.03 -10.15
C ARG A 120 10.03 16.77 -10.35
N ASP A 121 9.62 16.97 -11.60
CA ASP A 121 8.35 17.64 -11.92
C ASP A 121 7.14 16.79 -11.50
N GLY A 122 7.22 15.46 -11.64
CA GLY A 122 6.21 14.54 -11.13
C GLY A 122 6.12 14.58 -9.61
N VAL A 123 7.25 14.57 -8.91
CA VAL A 123 7.28 14.69 -7.44
C VAL A 123 6.64 16.01 -6.98
N ALA A 124 6.91 17.13 -7.67
CA ALA A 124 6.31 18.41 -7.34
C ALA A 124 4.78 18.41 -7.55
N ARG A 125 4.31 17.83 -8.65
CA ARG A 125 2.86 17.68 -8.91
C ARG A 125 2.16 16.81 -7.87
N ASP A 126 2.78 15.68 -7.50
CA ASP A 126 2.21 14.76 -6.52
C ASP A 126 2.21 15.38 -5.11
N MET A 127 3.18 16.22 -4.78
CA MET A 127 3.19 17.00 -3.56
C MET A 127 1.98 17.95 -3.49
N GLU A 128 1.71 18.69 -4.56
CA GLU A 128 0.53 19.59 -4.61
C GLU A 128 -0.79 18.79 -4.59
N MET A 129 -0.84 17.62 -5.22
CA MET A 129 -1.99 16.71 -5.14
C MET A 129 -2.24 16.25 -3.71
N VAL A 130 -1.20 15.83 -3.00
CA VAL A 130 -1.27 15.44 -1.57
C VAL A 130 -1.78 16.59 -0.72
N TYR A 131 -1.27 17.80 -0.93
CA TYR A 131 -1.71 18.99 -0.21
C TYR A 131 -3.14 19.39 -0.54
N ALA A 132 -3.62 19.09 -1.75
CA ALA A 132 -5.02 19.27 -2.10
C ALA A 132 -5.95 18.28 -1.39
N TYR A 133 -5.51 17.00 -1.22
CA TYR A 133 -6.28 16.01 -0.46
C TYR A 133 -6.25 16.25 1.04
N PHE A 134 -5.11 16.71 1.56
CA PHE A 134 -4.88 16.92 2.99
C PHE A 134 -4.28 18.30 3.27
N PRO A 135 -5.09 19.39 3.21
CA PRO A 135 -4.59 20.77 3.37
C PRO A 135 -3.81 20.99 4.67
N ILE A 136 -4.18 20.31 5.73
CA ILE A 136 -3.50 20.37 7.03
C ILE A 136 -2.01 19.98 6.95
N LEU A 137 -1.63 19.09 6.03
CA LEU A 137 -0.23 18.71 5.82
C LEU A 137 0.56 19.85 5.15
N LYS A 138 -0.08 20.67 4.32
CA LYS A 138 0.52 21.88 3.75
C LYS A 138 0.74 22.94 4.82
N GLU A 139 -0.28 23.22 5.62
CA GLU A 139 -0.23 24.19 6.72
C GLU A 139 0.88 23.85 7.72
N ARG A 140 1.11 22.54 7.98
CA ARG A 140 2.10 22.04 8.94
C ARG A 140 3.35 21.47 8.27
N SER A 141 3.63 21.84 7.02
CA SER A 141 4.70 21.25 6.21
C SER A 141 6.09 21.31 6.86
N HIS A 142 6.38 22.32 7.65
CA HIS A 142 7.65 22.52 8.36
C HIS A 142 7.64 22.02 9.81
N GLN A 143 6.51 21.51 10.31
CA GLN A 143 6.40 20.97 11.66
C GLN A 143 6.93 19.54 11.70
N ASP A 144 7.54 19.14 12.81
CA ASP A 144 7.95 17.76 13.07
C ASP A 144 6.73 16.82 13.07
N ALA A 145 6.83 15.72 12.34
CA ALA A 145 5.73 14.78 12.19
C ALA A 145 5.28 14.15 13.52
N GLY A 146 6.18 14.04 14.48
CA GLY A 146 5.87 13.55 15.83
C GLY A 146 4.89 14.43 16.60
N LEU A 147 4.75 15.70 16.23
CA LEU A 147 3.83 16.65 16.87
C LEU A 147 2.43 16.67 16.26
N LEU A 148 2.21 15.90 15.20
CA LEU A 148 0.89 15.74 14.58
C LEU A 148 -0.02 14.88 15.46
N SER A 149 -1.35 15.13 15.37
CA SER A 149 -2.33 14.21 15.96
C SER A 149 -2.28 12.85 15.27
N GLY A 150 -2.83 11.81 15.92
CA GLY A 150 -2.84 10.47 15.38
C GLY A 150 -3.48 10.36 13.99
N GLY A 151 -4.62 11.02 13.78
CA GLY A 151 -5.26 11.06 12.45
C GLY A 151 -4.40 11.79 11.42
N GLN A 152 -3.71 12.88 11.80
CA GLN A 152 -2.80 13.59 10.89
C GLN A 152 -1.56 12.77 10.54
N GLN A 153 -1.04 11.98 11.49
CA GLN A 153 0.06 11.04 11.21
C GLN A 153 -0.39 9.94 10.24
N GLN A 154 -1.64 9.47 10.34
CA GLN A 154 -2.21 8.53 9.39
C GLN A 154 -2.34 9.13 7.99
N MET A 155 -2.83 10.39 7.89
CA MET A 155 -2.86 11.14 6.63
C MET A 155 -1.45 11.24 6.03
N LEU A 156 -0.45 11.56 6.85
CA LEU A 156 0.94 11.66 6.41
C LEU A 156 1.50 10.32 5.93
N ALA A 157 1.23 9.21 6.62
CA ALA A 157 1.68 7.88 6.23
C ALA A 157 1.10 7.45 4.87
N ILE A 158 -0.21 7.67 4.65
CA ILE A 158 -0.87 7.40 3.37
C ILE A 158 -0.30 8.32 2.28
N SER A 159 -0.14 9.60 2.57
CA SER A 159 0.41 10.59 1.64
C SER A 159 1.84 10.26 1.22
N ARG A 160 2.68 9.80 2.17
CA ARG A 160 4.03 9.34 1.87
C ARG A 160 4.03 8.16 0.89
N ALA A 161 3.09 7.23 1.01
CA ALA A 161 2.94 6.15 0.04
C ALA A 161 2.49 6.69 -1.34
N LEU A 162 1.59 7.67 -1.41
CA LEU A 162 1.17 8.31 -2.66
C LEU A 162 2.35 8.99 -3.38
N MET A 163 3.29 9.59 -2.65
CA MET A 163 4.47 10.24 -3.23
C MET A 163 5.37 9.29 -4.03
N ALA A 164 5.30 7.98 -3.79
CA ALA A 164 6.00 6.98 -4.60
C ALA A 164 5.35 6.75 -5.99
N ASN A 165 4.20 7.35 -6.27
CA ASN A 165 3.38 7.13 -7.47
C ASN A 165 3.07 5.64 -7.71
N PRO A 166 2.40 4.97 -6.75
CA PRO A 166 2.17 3.52 -6.80
C PRO A 166 1.06 3.14 -7.79
N ASP A 167 1.14 1.91 -8.32
CA ASP A 167 0.04 1.27 -9.06
C ASP A 167 -0.98 0.59 -8.14
N LEU A 168 -0.55 0.19 -6.93
CA LEU A 168 -1.39 -0.41 -5.89
C LEU A 168 -0.89 -0.03 -4.50
N ILE A 169 -1.82 0.35 -3.61
CA ILE A 169 -1.53 0.58 -2.20
C ILE A 169 -2.30 -0.45 -1.36
N LEU A 170 -1.59 -1.11 -0.46
CA LEU A 170 -2.16 -1.91 0.62
C LEU A 170 -2.26 -1.04 1.87
N LEU A 171 -3.45 -0.95 2.46
CA LEU A 171 -3.68 -0.21 3.69
C LEU A 171 -4.10 -1.19 4.80
N ASP A 172 -3.33 -1.23 5.89
CA ASP A 172 -3.66 -2.03 7.06
C ASP A 172 -4.27 -1.13 8.15
N GLU A 173 -5.51 -1.43 8.55
CA GLU A 173 -6.30 -0.67 9.53
C GLU A 173 -6.27 0.87 9.27
N PRO A 174 -6.74 1.35 8.10
CA PRO A 174 -6.58 2.74 7.68
C PRO A 174 -7.51 3.72 8.41
N SER A 175 -8.18 3.31 9.48
CA SER A 175 -9.09 4.18 10.23
C SER A 175 -8.33 5.43 10.73
N LEU A 176 -8.79 6.58 10.29
CA LEU A 176 -8.41 7.88 10.83
C LEU A 176 -9.07 7.99 12.20
N GLY A 177 -8.37 7.61 13.29
CA GLY A 177 -8.88 7.61 14.65
C GLY A 177 -9.53 8.91 15.09
#